data_d66bc0dfb6823150934d7c280f37c76f
#
_entry.id   d66bc0dfb6823150934d7c280f37c76f
#
_cell.length_a   1.000
_cell.length_b   1.000
_cell.length_c   1.000
_cell.angle_alpha   90.00
_cell.angle_beta   90.00
_cell.angle_gamma   90.00
#
_symmetry.space_group_name_H-M   'P 1'
#
loop_
_entity.id
_entity.type
_entity.pdbx_description
1 polymer ?
#
loop_
_entity_poly.entity_id
_entity_poly.type
_entity_poly.pdbx_seq_one_letter_code
_entity_poly.pdbx_strand_id
1 'polypeptide(L)'
;MIAKEARQKLALERYAQANPQLLEEIRELDAREQAQQIQWAFEDCAQEQGLEPWELTLQLVAENPEELRVMRLEVHHEVAEALGMAWEEYCEANEIDPALG
;
A
#
# COMPACT_ATOMS: atom_id res chain seq x y z
N MET A 1 8.27 6.11 11.54
CA MET A 1 7.33 5.85 10.43
C MET A 1 7.73 6.66 9.21
N ILE A 2 7.73 6.03 8.04
CA ILE A 2 8.13 6.69 6.80
C ILE A 2 7.09 7.74 6.36
N ALA A 3 7.53 8.82 5.72
CA ALA A 3 6.64 9.85 5.19
C ALA A 3 5.73 9.29 4.10
N LYS A 4 4.50 9.82 4.01
CA LYS A 4 3.49 9.33 3.06
C LYS A 4 3.98 9.37 1.62
N GLU A 5 4.70 10.43 1.24
CA GLU A 5 5.18 10.62 -0.13
C GLU A 5 6.22 9.57 -0.53
N ALA A 6 6.90 8.97 0.44
CA ALA A 6 7.94 7.98 0.20
C ALA A 6 7.44 6.54 0.30
N ARG A 7 6.21 6.32 0.75
CA ARG A 7 5.69 4.96 1.00
C ARG A 7 5.61 4.13 -0.26
N GLN A 8 5.07 4.68 -1.33
CA GLN A 8 4.92 3.91 -2.57
C GLN A 8 6.26 3.51 -3.15
N LYS A 9 7.22 4.43 -3.18
CA LYS A 9 8.56 4.13 -3.68
C LYS A 9 9.23 3.02 -2.87
N LEU A 10 9.16 3.12 -1.55
CA LEU A 10 9.74 2.11 -0.67
C LEU A 10 9.04 0.75 -0.83
N ALA A 11 7.72 0.75 -0.96
CA ALA A 11 6.96 -0.48 -1.17
C ALA A 11 7.38 -1.18 -2.45
N LEU A 12 7.53 -0.43 -3.54
CA LEU A 12 7.97 -1.00 -4.82
C LEU A 12 9.39 -1.53 -4.74
N GLU A 13 10.29 -0.83 -4.03
CA GLU A 13 11.65 -1.32 -3.81
C GLU A 13 11.66 -2.62 -3.02
N ARG A 14 10.89 -2.69 -1.94
CA ARG A 14 10.79 -3.90 -1.12
C ARG A 14 10.16 -5.05 -1.88
N TYR A 15 9.13 -4.76 -2.67
CA TYR A 15 8.49 -5.77 -3.51
C TYR A 15 9.47 -6.36 -4.51
N ALA A 16 10.24 -5.51 -5.19
CA ALA A 16 11.24 -5.95 -6.15
C ALA A 16 12.32 -6.80 -5.49
N GLN A 17 12.81 -6.39 -4.31
CA GLN A 17 13.81 -7.15 -3.57
C GLN A 17 13.31 -8.51 -3.12
N ALA A 18 12.01 -8.63 -2.83
CA ALA A 18 11.39 -9.89 -2.44
C ALA A 18 11.10 -10.81 -3.63
N ASN A 19 11.27 -10.31 -4.86
CA ASN A 19 10.97 -11.05 -6.08
C ASN A 19 12.19 -11.05 -7.02
N PRO A 20 13.27 -11.74 -6.65
CA PRO A 20 14.50 -11.72 -7.45
C PRO A 20 14.32 -12.26 -8.87
N GLN A 21 13.36 -13.15 -9.08
CA GLN A 21 13.07 -13.64 -10.43
C GLN A 21 12.56 -12.53 -11.33
N LEU A 22 11.70 -11.66 -10.80
CA LEU A 22 11.21 -10.49 -11.54
C LEU A 22 12.38 -9.59 -11.95
N LEU A 23 13.29 -9.30 -11.02
CA LEU A 23 14.45 -8.47 -11.31
C LEU A 23 15.33 -9.09 -12.40
N GLU A 24 15.48 -10.40 -12.40
CA GLU A 24 16.24 -11.12 -13.42
C GLU A 24 15.56 -10.99 -14.79
N GLU A 25 14.24 -11.13 -14.84
CA GLU A 25 13.47 -11.05 -16.09
C GLU A 25 13.53 -9.66 -16.74
N ILE A 26 13.59 -8.60 -15.93
CA ILE A 26 13.58 -7.22 -16.44
C ILE A 26 14.98 -6.60 -16.50
N ARG A 27 15.99 -7.35 -16.16
CA ARG A 27 17.36 -6.87 -16.03
C ARG A 27 17.86 -6.05 -17.22
N GLU A 28 17.46 -6.43 -18.42
CA GLU A 28 17.94 -5.80 -19.64
C GLU A 28 17.12 -4.62 -20.12
N LEU A 29 16.03 -4.32 -19.42
CA LEU A 29 15.20 -3.16 -19.71
C LEU A 29 15.84 -1.90 -19.13
N ASP A 30 15.49 -0.72 -19.69
CA ASP A 30 15.96 0.52 -19.10
C ASP A 30 15.26 0.79 -17.76
N ALA A 31 15.74 1.79 -17.01
CA ALA A 31 15.23 2.08 -15.68
C ALA A 31 13.73 2.39 -15.66
N ARG A 32 13.25 3.11 -16.68
CA ARG A 32 11.84 3.48 -16.79
C ARG A 32 10.96 2.25 -17.03
N GLU A 33 11.38 1.39 -17.93
CA GLU A 33 10.66 0.15 -18.23
C GLU A 33 10.69 -0.81 -17.04
N GLN A 34 11.84 -0.90 -16.35
CA GLN A 34 11.92 -1.70 -15.13
C GLN A 34 10.93 -1.21 -14.08
N ALA A 35 10.87 0.09 -13.85
CA ALA A 35 9.94 0.66 -12.88
C ALA A 35 8.48 0.35 -13.25
N GLN A 36 8.14 0.42 -14.53
CA GLN A 36 6.81 0.11 -15.01
C GLN A 36 6.45 -1.35 -14.81
N GLN A 37 7.37 -2.27 -15.11
CA GLN A 37 7.15 -3.70 -14.90
C GLN A 37 6.97 -4.04 -13.42
N ILE A 38 7.75 -3.42 -12.56
CA ILE A 38 7.62 -3.60 -11.11
C ILE A 38 6.25 -3.10 -10.64
N GLN A 39 5.82 -1.94 -11.12
CA GLN A 39 4.52 -1.37 -10.78
C GLN A 39 3.38 -2.32 -11.19
N TRP A 40 3.41 -2.84 -12.41
CA TRP A 40 2.38 -3.76 -12.89
C TRP A 40 2.36 -5.06 -12.09
N ALA A 41 3.54 -5.64 -11.83
CA ALA A 41 3.62 -6.86 -11.03
C ALA A 41 3.09 -6.65 -9.61
N PHE A 42 3.39 -5.49 -9.02
CA PHE A 42 2.89 -5.10 -7.70
C PHE A 42 1.35 -5.03 -7.70
N GLU A 43 0.77 -4.38 -8.70
CA GLU A 43 -0.69 -4.25 -8.81
C GLU A 43 -1.36 -5.60 -9.01
N ASP A 44 -0.77 -6.47 -9.83
CA ASP A 44 -1.27 -7.84 -10.05
C ASP A 44 -1.21 -8.64 -8.76
N CYS A 45 -0.13 -8.50 -7.99
CA CYS A 45 0.02 -9.18 -6.71
C CYS A 45 -1.07 -8.75 -5.72
N ALA A 46 -1.35 -7.45 -5.65
CA ALA A 46 -2.41 -6.94 -4.79
C ALA A 46 -3.76 -7.54 -5.21
N GLN A 47 -4.05 -7.55 -6.50
CA GLN A 47 -5.30 -8.09 -7.01
C GLN A 47 -5.45 -9.59 -6.70
N GLU A 48 -4.39 -10.37 -6.87
CA GLU A 48 -4.39 -11.80 -6.56
C GLU A 48 -4.69 -12.07 -5.09
N GLN A 49 -4.24 -11.18 -4.21
CA GLN A 49 -4.49 -11.31 -2.77
C GLN A 49 -5.81 -10.71 -2.33
N GLY A 50 -6.56 -10.12 -3.25
CA GLY A 50 -7.82 -9.44 -2.92
C GLY A 50 -7.61 -8.13 -2.17
N LEU A 51 -6.46 -7.49 -2.35
CA LEU A 51 -6.11 -6.24 -1.68
C LEU A 51 -6.14 -5.07 -2.64
N GLU A 52 -6.47 -3.89 -2.11
CA GLU A 52 -6.23 -2.66 -2.84
C GLU A 52 -4.73 -2.38 -2.87
N PRO A 53 -4.21 -1.71 -3.93
CA PRO A 53 -2.78 -1.41 -3.99
C PRO A 53 -2.25 -0.64 -2.78
N TRP A 54 -3.03 0.30 -2.23
CA TRP A 54 -2.61 1.05 -1.05
C TRP A 54 -2.43 0.15 0.18
N GLU A 55 -3.26 -0.87 0.32
CA GLU A 55 -3.15 -1.81 1.45
C GLU A 55 -1.86 -2.63 1.34
N LEU A 56 -1.54 -3.13 0.15
CA LEU A 56 -0.28 -3.86 -0.06
C LEU A 56 0.92 -2.93 0.18
N THR A 57 0.82 -1.66 -0.25
CA THR A 57 1.85 -0.67 0.03
C THR A 57 2.12 -0.57 1.53
N LEU A 58 1.07 -0.44 2.34
CA LEU A 58 1.23 -0.34 3.80
C LEU A 58 1.85 -1.60 4.40
N GLN A 59 1.43 -2.77 3.94
CA GLN A 59 1.97 -4.03 4.43
C GLN A 59 3.48 -4.14 4.18
N LEU A 60 3.95 -3.62 3.06
CA LEU A 60 5.37 -3.69 2.71
C LEU A 60 6.22 -2.67 3.44
N VAL A 61 5.67 -1.50 3.80
CA VAL A 61 6.46 -0.45 4.45
C VAL A 61 6.34 -0.44 5.97
N ALA A 62 5.32 -1.05 6.53
CA ALA A 62 5.15 -1.10 7.99
C ALA A 62 6.24 -1.98 8.62
N GLU A 63 6.81 -1.50 9.71
CA GLU A 63 7.88 -2.22 10.42
C GLU A 63 7.32 -3.29 11.37
N ASN A 64 6.05 -3.14 11.78
CA ASN A 64 5.41 -4.06 12.71
C ASN A 64 3.88 -3.93 12.59
N PRO A 65 3.10 -4.86 13.20
CA PRO A 65 1.64 -4.82 13.10
C PRO A 65 1.00 -3.56 13.68
N GLU A 66 1.58 -3.01 14.73
CA GLU A 66 1.07 -1.78 15.35
C GLU A 66 1.20 -0.60 14.40
N GLU A 67 2.34 -0.45 13.75
CA GLU A 67 2.54 0.60 12.76
C GLU A 67 1.59 0.42 11.57
N LEU A 68 1.39 -0.81 11.11
CA LEU A 68 0.46 -1.10 10.03
C LEU A 68 -0.95 -0.65 10.39
N ARG A 69 -1.38 -0.93 11.62
CA ARG A 69 -2.70 -0.51 12.10
C ARG A 69 -2.86 1.01 12.06
N VAL A 70 -1.85 1.73 12.56
CA VAL A 70 -1.85 3.19 12.56
C VAL A 70 -1.92 3.74 11.14
N MET A 71 -1.13 3.18 10.22
CA MET A 71 -1.11 3.62 8.84
C MET A 71 -2.45 3.38 8.13
N ARG A 72 -3.10 2.25 8.40
CA ARG A 72 -4.44 1.97 7.87
C ARG A 72 -5.46 2.99 8.35
N LEU A 73 -5.42 3.31 9.64
CA LEU A 73 -6.33 4.31 10.19
C LEU A 73 -6.13 5.68 9.56
N GLU A 74 -4.89 6.07 9.31
CA GLU A 74 -4.61 7.33 8.63
C GLU A 74 -5.26 7.39 7.25
N VAL A 75 -5.17 6.31 6.48
CA VAL A 75 -5.78 6.23 5.15
C VAL A 75 -7.30 6.34 5.27
N HIS A 76 -7.91 5.60 6.20
CA HIS A 76 -9.36 5.64 6.38
C HIS A 76 -9.84 7.03 6.79
N HIS A 77 -9.11 7.72 7.67
CA HIS A 77 -9.46 9.10 8.05
C HIS A 77 -9.39 10.05 6.86
N GLU A 78 -8.37 9.92 6.02
CA GLU A 78 -8.22 10.73 4.83
C GLU A 78 -9.37 10.50 3.84
N VAL A 79 -9.77 9.25 3.65
CA VAL A 79 -10.87 8.91 2.75
C VAL A 79 -12.20 9.47 3.29
N ALA A 80 -12.45 9.31 4.59
CA ALA A 80 -13.66 9.84 5.21
C ALA A 80 -13.74 11.36 5.04
N GLU A 81 -12.63 12.06 5.27
CA GLU A 81 -12.55 13.50 5.09
C GLU A 81 -12.79 13.90 3.64
N ALA A 82 -12.20 13.20 2.69
CA ALA A 82 -12.37 13.46 1.27
C ALA A 82 -13.82 13.26 0.82
N LEU A 83 -14.54 12.31 1.43
CA LEU A 83 -15.94 12.04 1.13
C LEU A 83 -16.89 12.99 1.89
N GLY A 84 -16.38 13.78 2.82
CA GLY A 84 -17.21 14.66 3.64
C GLY A 84 -18.05 13.90 4.65
N MET A 85 -17.61 12.71 5.08
CA MET A 85 -18.34 11.87 6.04
C MET A 85 -17.76 12.04 7.44
N ALA A 86 -18.64 11.99 8.45
CA ALA A 86 -18.21 11.91 9.84
C ALA A 86 -17.49 10.57 10.06
N TRP A 87 -16.53 10.54 10.97
CA TRP A 87 -15.73 9.34 11.21
C TRP A 87 -16.60 8.13 11.60
N GLU A 88 -17.56 8.35 12.50
CA GLU A 88 -18.47 7.28 12.95
C GLU A 88 -19.30 6.72 11.79
N GLU A 89 -19.78 7.60 10.90
CA GLU A 89 -20.55 7.22 9.73
C GLU A 89 -19.70 6.39 8.76
N TYR A 90 -18.47 6.84 8.53
CA TYR A 90 -17.54 6.12 7.67
C TYR A 90 -17.23 4.74 8.23
N CYS A 91 -16.97 4.65 9.52
CA CYS A 91 -16.67 3.37 10.18
C CYS A 91 -17.82 2.40 10.08
N GLU A 92 -19.05 2.86 10.26
CA GLU A 92 -20.22 2.02 10.13
C GLU A 92 -20.37 1.48 8.71
N ALA A 93 -20.17 2.33 7.70
CA ALA A 93 -20.30 1.94 6.31
C ALA A 93 -19.22 0.94 5.88
N ASN A 94 -18.05 0.96 6.51
CA ASN A 94 -16.89 0.13 6.16
C ASN A 94 -16.58 -0.95 7.20
N GLU A 95 -17.46 -1.16 8.15
CA GLU A 95 -17.31 -2.17 9.20
C GLU A 95 -16.00 -2.00 10.01
N ILE A 96 -15.66 -0.76 10.34
CA ILE A 96 -14.48 -0.41 11.14
C ILE A 96 -14.94 -0.04 12.54
N ASP A 97 -14.21 -0.47 13.57
CA ASP A 97 -14.51 -0.08 14.96
C ASP A 97 -14.03 1.35 15.19
N PRO A 98 -14.95 2.33 15.46
CA PRO A 98 -14.55 3.72 15.68
C PRO A 98 -13.63 3.91 16.87
N ALA A 99 -13.64 3.00 17.82
CA ALA A 99 -12.76 3.07 19.00
C ALA A 99 -11.30 2.86 18.67
N LEU A 100 -10.99 2.32 17.49
CA LEU A 100 -9.61 2.13 17.03
C LEU A 100 -9.01 3.39 16.42
N GLY A 101 -9.82 4.39 16.12
CA GLY A 101 -9.38 5.62 15.45
C GLY A 101 -9.31 6.87 16.37
#